data_d89418ddbb632a278bc78c268eb06f3d
#
_entry.id   d89418ddbb632a278bc78c268eb06f3d
#
_cell.length_a   1.000
_cell.length_b   1.000
_cell.length_c   1.000
_cell.angle_alpha   90.00
_cell.angle_beta   90.00
_cell.angle_gamma   90.00
#
_symmetry.space_group_name_H-M   'P 1'
#
loop_
_entity.id
_entity.type
_entity.pdbx_description
1 polymer ?
#
loop_
_entity_poly.entity_id
_entity_poly.type
_entity_poly.pdbx_seq_one_letter_code
_entity_poly.pdbx_strand_id
1 'polypeptide(L)'
;MWKKKHITFLTQTDIDPAKLISTLNQSYTSFTNDNDKKILKSILKDFEEKNFSLLNTQEMQYLTRNPQEKWSKYLVHRHKFNFYEDSHSLPDFPLYLILEPVSACNLRCPFCHQIDEKFT
;
A
#
# COMPACT_ATOMS: atom_id res chain seq x y z
N MET A 1 -18.02 13.08 2.08
CA MET A 1 -16.65 13.43 2.47
C MET A 1 -16.28 12.58 3.72
N TRP A 2 -15.56 11.49 3.52
CA TRP A 2 -15.14 10.61 4.63
C TRP A 2 -13.98 11.28 5.35
N LYS A 3 -14.22 11.83 6.54
CA LYS A 3 -13.15 12.28 7.43
C LYS A 3 -12.35 11.05 7.86
N LYS A 4 -11.09 10.91 7.39
CA LYS A 4 -10.14 9.94 7.93
C LYS A 4 -10.06 10.20 9.45
N LYS A 5 -10.60 9.28 10.26
CA LYS A 5 -10.37 9.29 11.70
C LYS A 5 -8.86 9.12 11.88
N HIS A 6 -8.21 10.13 12.45
CA HIS A 6 -6.86 9.97 12.99
C HIS A 6 -6.94 8.96 14.13
N ILE A 7 -6.65 7.73 13.81
CA ILE A 7 -6.54 6.69 14.82
C ILE A 7 -5.12 6.78 15.34
N THR A 8 -4.99 7.20 16.59
CA THR A 8 -3.72 7.22 17.33
C THR A 8 -3.31 5.76 17.59
N PHE A 9 -2.66 5.13 16.61
CA PHE A 9 -2.31 3.68 16.64
C PHE A 9 -0.97 3.37 17.28
N LEU A 10 -0.27 4.34 17.84
CA LEU A 10 1.08 4.14 18.39
C LEU A 10 1.13 3.36 19.73
N THR A 11 -0.01 2.90 20.26
CA THR A 11 -0.03 2.23 21.56
C THR A 11 -0.09 0.69 21.53
N GLN A 12 -0.13 0.07 20.34
CA GLN A 12 -0.25 -1.40 20.20
C GLN A 12 0.60 -2.01 19.09
N THR A 13 1.71 -1.40 18.68
CA THR A 13 2.52 -1.94 17.58
C THR A 13 3.89 -2.35 18.06
N ASP A 14 4.26 -3.60 17.79
CA ASP A 14 5.58 -4.18 18.06
C ASP A 14 6.70 -3.59 17.17
N ILE A 15 6.42 -2.53 16.39
CA ILE A 15 7.38 -1.91 15.49
C ILE A 15 7.84 -0.58 16.08
N ASP A 16 9.13 -0.54 16.44
CA ASP A 16 9.80 0.68 16.85
C ASP A 16 9.94 1.65 15.65
N PRO A 17 9.42 2.90 15.75
CA PRO A 17 9.57 3.91 14.70
C PRO A 17 11.02 4.18 14.30
N ALA A 18 11.95 4.18 15.25
CA ALA A 18 13.37 4.39 14.96
C ALA A 18 13.94 3.24 14.10
N LYS A 19 13.55 2.02 14.40
CA LYS A 19 13.92 0.83 13.62
C LYS A 19 13.31 0.88 12.21
N LEU A 20 12.06 1.32 12.08
CA LEU A 20 11.42 1.48 10.79
C LEU A 20 12.18 2.49 9.91
N ILE A 21 12.45 3.68 10.44
CA ILE A 21 13.18 4.74 9.74
C ILE A 21 14.58 4.27 9.33
N SER A 22 15.32 3.60 10.22
CA SER A 22 16.67 3.09 9.90
C SER A 22 16.64 2.05 8.79
N THR A 23 15.67 1.13 8.82
CA THR A 23 15.48 0.11 7.77
C THR A 23 15.16 0.73 6.42
N LEU A 24 14.29 1.73 6.38
CA LEU A 24 13.95 2.45 5.14
C LEU A 24 15.15 3.21 4.58
N ASN A 25 15.94 3.86 5.42
CA ASN A 25 17.18 4.55 5.00
C ASN A 25 18.19 3.58 4.39
N GLN A 26 18.40 2.41 5.01
CA GLN A 26 19.32 1.39 4.48
C GLN A 26 18.87 0.85 3.12
N SER A 27 17.57 0.76 2.88
CA SER A 27 17.02 0.26 1.62
C SER A 27 17.05 1.26 0.47
N TYR A 28 17.41 2.52 0.72
CA TYR A 28 17.39 3.58 -0.30
C TYR A 28 18.24 3.25 -1.53
N THR A 29 19.40 2.64 -1.33
CA THR A 29 20.33 2.26 -2.41
C THR A 29 19.83 1.08 -3.25
N SER A 30 18.87 0.31 -2.74
CA SER A 30 18.30 -0.84 -3.47
C SER A 30 17.29 -0.45 -4.55
N PHE A 31 16.83 0.80 -4.54
CA PHE A 31 15.92 1.30 -5.57
C PHE A 31 16.68 1.77 -6.80
N THR A 32 16.26 1.29 -7.97
CA THR A 32 16.81 1.69 -9.26
C THR A 32 16.04 2.85 -9.88
N ASN A 33 14.74 2.96 -9.58
CA ASN A 33 13.87 3.97 -10.13
C ASN A 33 13.96 5.28 -9.31
N ASP A 34 14.27 6.38 -9.98
CA ASP A 34 14.41 7.69 -9.33
C ASP A 34 13.11 8.23 -8.74
N ASN A 35 11.96 7.90 -9.33
CA ASN A 35 10.66 8.26 -8.79
C ASN A 35 10.40 7.53 -7.46
N ASP A 36 10.74 6.25 -7.37
CA ASP A 36 10.63 5.47 -6.13
C ASP A 36 11.53 5.99 -5.04
N LYS A 37 12.75 6.44 -5.38
CA LYS A 37 13.67 7.10 -4.44
C LYS A 37 13.11 8.41 -3.92
N LYS A 38 12.48 9.22 -4.77
CA LYS A 38 11.81 10.46 -4.34
C LYS A 38 10.67 10.20 -3.38
N ILE A 39 9.85 9.19 -3.69
CA ILE A 39 8.73 8.77 -2.83
C ILE A 39 9.26 8.26 -1.48
N LEU A 40 10.29 7.41 -1.48
CA LEU A 40 10.88 6.92 -0.24
C LEU A 40 11.44 8.06 0.63
N LYS A 41 12.07 9.07 0.03
CA LYS A 41 12.50 10.27 0.75
C LYS A 41 11.34 11.06 1.36
N SER A 42 10.22 11.18 0.63
CA SER A 42 9.02 11.82 1.16
C SER A 42 8.46 11.07 2.36
N ILE A 43 8.36 9.74 2.27
CA ILE A 43 7.92 8.89 3.38
C ILE A 43 8.84 9.02 4.60
N LEU A 44 10.15 9.02 4.38
CA LEU A 44 11.13 9.19 5.47
C LEU A 44 10.99 10.54 6.16
N LYS A 45 10.83 11.62 5.37
CA LYS A 45 10.61 12.96 5.91
C LYS A 45 9.34 13.02 6.76
N ASP A 46 8.23 12.46 6.27
CA ASP A 46 6.97 12.39 7.03
C ASP A 46 7.17 11.66 8.38
N PHE A 47 7.88 10.54 8.37
CA PHE A 47 8.13 9.76 9.59
C PHE A 47 9.07 10.47 10.58
N GLU A 48 10.07 11.20 10.08
CA GLU A 48 10.94 12.04 10.91
C GLU A 48 10.16 13.20 11.56
N GLU A 49 9.18 13.76 10.85
CA GLU A 49 8.25 14.78 11.35
C GLU A 49 7.13 14.17 12.22
N LYS A 50 7.20 12.86 12.54
CA LYS A 50 6.20 12.09 13.30
C LYS A 50 4.82 12.02 12.63
N ASN A 51 4.77 12.21 11.32
CA ASN A 51 3.58 12.01 10.51
C ASN A 51 3.52 10.57 10.01
N PHE A 52 2.76 9.72 10.69
CA PHE A 52 2.57 8.30 10.35
C PHE A 52 1.23 8.03 9.66
N SER A 53 0.68 9.01 8.96
CA SER A 53 -0.64 8.90 8.28
C SER A 53 -0.70 7.81 7.21
N LEU A 54 0.46 7.44 6.63
CA LEU A 54 0.58 6.32 5.70
C LEU A 54 0.33 4.95 6.38
N LEU A 55 0.64 4.85 7.67
CA LEU A 55 0.54 3.60 8.42
C LEU A 55 -0.86 3.45 9.01
N ASN A 56 -1.71 2.70 8.37
CA ASN A 56 -2.98 2.25 8.92
C ASN A 56 -2.87 0.79 9.43
N THR A 57 -3.98 0.21 9.84
CA THR A 57 -4.02 -1.17 10.38
C THR A 57 -3.46 -2.20 9.39
N GLN A 58 -3.72 -2.04 8.10
CA GLN A 58 -3.28 -2.98 7.07
C GLN A 58 -1.76 -2.90 6.87
N GLU A 59 -1.23 -1.68 6.76
CA GLU A 59 0.22 -1.46 6.63
C GLU A 59 0.96 -1.99 7.85
N MET A 60 0.46 -1.75 9.05
CA MET A 60 1.07 -2.26 10.28
C MET A 60 1.04 -3.79 10.35
N GLN A 61 -0.06 -4.43 9.97
CA GLN A 61 -0.14 -5.89 9.88
C GLN A 61 0.85 -6.45 8.86
N TYR A 62 1.01 -5.78 7.72
CA TYR A 62 1.98 -6.20 6.72
C TYR A 62 3.41 -6.13 7.25
N LEU A 63 3.79 -5.00 7.86
CA LEU A 63 5.13 -4.79 8.42
C LEU A 63 5.46 -5.81 9.53
N THR A 64 4.48 -6.14 10.36
CA THR A 64 4.66 -7.13 11.45
C THR A 64 4.86 -8.55 10.90
N ARG A 65 4.16 -8.92 9.82
CA ARG A 65 4.16 -10.28 9.28
C ARG A 65 5.25 -10.55 8.24
N ASN A 66 5.88 -9.51 7.72
CA ASN A 66 6.85 -9.64 6.64
C ASN A 66 8.25 -9.19 7.06
N PRO A 67 9.31 -9.77 6.45
CA PRO A 67 10.67 -9.39 6.76
C PRO A 67 10.96 -7.94 6.34
N GLN A 68 11.87 -7.29 7.08
CA GLN A 68 12.19 -5.87 6.95
C GLN A 68 12.64 -5.46 5.53
N GLU A 69 13.26 -6.39 4.80
CA GLU A 69 13.71 -6.18 3.41
C GLU A 69 12.57 -5.81 2.44
N LYS A 70 11.34 -6.20 2.79
CA LYS A 70 10.15 -5.92 1.97
C LYS A 70 9.45 -4.61 2.34
N TRP A 71 9.77 -4.02 3.49
CA TRP A 71 9.03 -2.88 4.03
C TRP A 71 9.07 -1.65 3.12
N SER A 72 10.24 -1.29 2.64
CA SER A 72 10.43 -0.11 1.78
C SER A 72 9.66 -0.21 0.47
N LYS A 73 9.75 -1.35 -0.22
CA LYS A 73 9.02 -1.58 -1.48
C LYS A 73 7.51 -1.52 -1.26
N TYR A 74 7.04 -2.14 -0.18
CA TYR A 74 5.62 -2.12 0.17
C TYR A 74 5.11 -0.71 0.48
N LEU A 75 5.82 0.05 1.30
CA LEU A 75 5.41 1.41 1.67
C LEU A 75 5.45 2.37 0.48
N VAL A 76 6.45 2.27 -0.39
CA VAL A 76 6.50 3.03 -1.64
C VAL A 76 5.30 2.69 -2.54
N HIS A 77 4.96 1.40 -2.67
CA HIS A 77 3.80 0.97 -3.43
C HIS A 77 2.49 1.52 -2.83
N ARG A 78 2.31 1.45 -1.51
CA ARG A 78 1.12 1.99 -0.83
C ARG A 78 1.01 3.51 -0.95
N HIS A 79 2.12 4.22 -0.87
CA HIS A 79 2.15 5.66 -1.11
C HIS A 79 1.69 6.00 -2.53
N LYS A 80 2.20 5.28 -3.54
CA LYS A 80 1.74 5.45 -4.94
C LYS A 80 0.24 5.19 -5.08
N PHE A 81 -0.23 4.09 -4.50
CA PHE A 81 -1.64 3.73 -4.56
C PHE A 81 -2.53 4.85 -4.03
N ASN A 82 -2.25 5.35 -2.83
CA ASN A 82 -3.00 6.45 -2.23
C ASN A 82 -2.90 7.74 -3.04
N PHE A 83 -1.70 8.06 -3.56
CA PHE A 83 -1.49 9.27 -4.36
C PHE A 83 -2.32 9.27 -5.65
N TYR A 84 -2.32 8.18 -6.39
CA TYR A 84 -3.07 8.10 -7.65
C TYR A 84 -4.58 8.04 -7.42
N GLU A 85 -5.04 7.43 -6.33
CA GLU A 85 -6.43 7.44 -5.92
C GLU A 85 -6.89 8.86 -5.55
N ASP A 86 -6.14 9.55 -4.69
CA ASP A 86 -6.49 10.89 -4.21
C ASP A 86 -6.39 11.96 -5.32
N SER A 87 -5.43 11.84 -6.23
CA SER A 87 -5.19 12.79 -7.32
C SER A 87 -6.06 12.55 -8.57
N HIS A 88 -6.81 11.44 -8.61
CA HIS A 88 -7.60 11.01 -9.77
C HIS A 88 -6.76 10.94 -11.07
N SER A 89 -5.46 10.64 -10.93
CA SER A 89 -4.52 10.52 -12.04
C SER A 89 -4.17 9.05 -12.30
N LEU A 90 -3.64 8.77 -13.49
CA LEU A 90 -3.25 7.41 -13.87
C LEU A 90 -1.72 7.27 -13.81
N PRO A 91 -1.20 6.18 -13.26
CA PRO A 91 0.22 5.86 -13.34
C PRO A 91 0.57 5.40 -14.77
N ASP A 92 1.84 5.56 -15.15
CA ASP A 92 2.36 5.07 -16.45
C ASP A 92 2.28 3.53 -16.57
N PHE A 93 2.27 2.85 -15.44
CA PHE A 93 2.14 1.40 -15.36
C PHE A 93 1.16 1.01 -14.25
N PRO A 94 0.29 0.00 -14.47
CA PRO A 94 -0.67 -0.44 -13.46
C PRO A 94 0.01 -0.83 -12.15
N LEU A 95 -0.50 -0.29 -11.02
CA LEU A 95 0.02 -0.61 -9.69
C LEU A 95 -0.34 -2.02 -9.24
N TYR A 96 -1.45 -2.54 -9.74
CA TYR A 96 -1.90 -3.92 -9.50
C TYR A 96 -2.69 -4.43 -10.70
N LEU A 97 -2.73 -5.75 -10.84
CA LEU A 97 -3.51 -6.45 -11.84
C LEU A 97 -4.43 -7.44 -11.15
N ILE A 98 -5.69 -7.45 -11.56
CA ILE A 98 -6.64 -8.49 -11.18
C ILE A 98 -6.74 -9.45 -12.35
N LEU A 99 -6.36 -10.71 -12.12
CA LEU A 99 -6.43 -11.77 -13.12
C LEU A 99 -7.54 -12.75 -12.72
N GLU A 100 -8.45 -12.99 -13.63
CA GLU A 100 -9.45 -14.05 -13.52
C GLU A 100 -9.02 -15.25 -14.37
N PRO A 101 -8.33 -16.24 -13.78
CA PRO A 101 -7.77 -17.35 -14.55
C PRO A 101 -8.84 -18.31 -15.07
N VAL A 102 -10.03 -18.28 -14.48
CA VAL A 102 -11.18 -19.12 -14.84
C VAL A 102 -12.46 -18.30 -14.74
N SER A 103 -13.24 -18.25 -15.80
CA SER A 103 -14.55 -17.59 -15.82
C SER A 103 -15.65 -18.42 -15.14
N ALA A 104 -15.43 -19.72 -14.92
CA ALA A 104 -16.40 -20.58 -14.26
C ALA A 104 -16.46 -20.29 -12.75
N CYS A 105 -17.66 -19.96 -12.27
CA CYS A 105 -17.91 -19.70 -10.86
C CYS A 105 -19.00 -20.64 -10.33
N ASN A 106 -18.82 -21.19 -9.13
CA ASN A 106 -19.81 -22.05 -8.47
C ASN A 106 -20.80 -21.25 -7.60
N LEU A 107 -20.64 -19.93 -7.52
CA LEU A 107 -21.55 -19.03 -6.82
C LEU A 107 -22.59 -18.47 -7.79
N ARG A 108 -23.78 -18.18 -7.28
CA ARG A 108 -24.87 -17.54 -8.04
C ARG A 108 -25.28 -16.25 -7.36
N CYS A 109 -24.37 -15.28 -7.37
CA CYS A 109 -24.66 -13.97 -6.79
C CYS A 109 -25.67 -13.21 -7.66
N PRO A 110 -26.74 -12.65 -7.09
CA PRO A 110 -27.84 -12.02 -7.86
C PRO A 110 -27.39 -10.85 -8.73
N PHE A 111 -26.23 -10.25 -8.45
CA PHE A 111 -25.66 -9.12 -9.20
C PHE A 111 -24.51 -9.50 -10.13
N CYS A 112 -24.26 -10.79 -10.33
CA CYS A 112 -23.15 -11.26 -11.14
C CYS A 112 -23.58 -11.47 -12.59
N HIS A 113 -22.82 -10.88 -13.53
CA HIS A 113 -23.06 -11.08 -14.97
C HIS A 113 -22.92 -12.54 -15.43
N GLN A 114 -22.17 -13.38 -14.68
CA GLN A 114 -21.95 -14.79 -15.00
C GLN A 114 -23.20 -15.67 -14.87
N ILE A 115 -24.28 -15.18 -14.25
CA ILE A 115 -25.56 -15.89 -14.19
C ILE A 115 -26.51 -15.50 -15.33
N ASP A 116 -26.18 -14.52 -16.14
CA ASP A 116 -26.97 -14.13 -17.30
C ASP A 116 -26.58 -15.01 -18.49
N GLU A 117 -27.44 -15.94 -18.85
CA GLU A 117 -27.25 -16.90 -19.97
C GLU A 117 -27.00 -16.19 -21.31
N LYS A 118 -27.30 -14.90 -21.44
CA LYS A 118 -27.03 -14.13 -22.65
C LYS A 118 -25.57 -13.76 -22.85
N PHE A 119 -24.75 -13.88 -21.79
CA PHE A 119 -23.31 -13.54 -21.80
C PHE A 119 -22.38 -14.76 -21.73
N THR A 120 -22.91 -15.96 -21.73
CA THR A 120 -22.14 -17.21 -21.73
C THR A 120 -22.07 -17.84 -23.12
#